data_84e843c57a5b22cbb2fbc6bf6f802396
#
_entry.id   84e843c57a5b22cbb2fbc6bf6f802396
#
_cell.length_a   1.000
_cell.length_b   1.000
_cell.length_c   1.000
_cell.angle_alpha   90.00
_cell.angle_beta   90.00
_cell.angle_gamma   90.00
#
_symmetry.space_group_name_H-M   'P 1'
#
loop_
_entity.id
_entity.type
_entity.pdbx_description
1 polymer ?
#
loop_
_entity_poly.entity_id
_entity_poly.type
_entity_poly.pdbx_seq_one_letter_code
_entity_poly.pdbx_strand_id
1 'polypeptide(L)'
;EPINPEDCIFNPEWFEFYNEAEIDFKNRDFLFFGFVDPSLGKTKHSDFSAIITLAKHKVSGYMYVMDADIERRHPDKIIGDILEKEKMLRRDYGRGYKKFGAETVQFQWFLKEELAKASAKAGLYLPIEEVPQTSDKTMRIQTMQPDVKNHYIKFNKRHKRLLEQMEHFPMGAHDDGVDALEGCRTIAKKMKRFRVLDKGKLGL
;
A
#
# COMPACT_ATOMS: atom_id res chain seq x y z
N GLU A 1 23.01 -18.74 1.37
CA GLU A 1 23.38 -18.63 2.78
C GLU A 1 22.14 -18.30 3.59
N PRO A 2 22.00 -18.78 4.82
CA PRO A 2 20.87 -18.41 5.67
C PRO A 2 20.95 -16.91 6.01
N ILE A 3 19.80 -16.23 5.95
CA ILE A 3 19.70 -14.81 6.29
C ILE A 3 19.85 -14.67 7.82
N ASN A 4 20.76 -13.78 8.25
CA ASN A 4 20.89 -13.46 9.67
C ASN A 4 19.80 -12.46 10.07
N PRO A 5 18.92 -12.79 11.03
CA PRO A 5 17.84 -11.89 11.48
C PRO A 5 18.34 -10.53 12.02
N GLU A 6 19.56 -10.45 12.51
CA GLU A 6 20.15 -9.20 13.04
C GLU A 6 20.44 -8.19 11.92
N ASP A 7 20.57 -8.64 10.67
CA ASP A 7 20.79 -7.78 9.51
C ASP A 7 19.48 -7.28 8.91
N CYS A 8 18.33 -7.74 9.40
CA CYS A 8 17.01 -7.38 8.92
C CYS A 8 16.46 -6.15 9.66
N ILE A 9 15.72 -5.29 8.92
CA ILE A 9 15.16 -4.06 9.49
C ILE A 9 13.93 -4.33 10.34
N PHE A 10 13.11 -5.32 9.97
CA PHE A 10 11.86 -5.63 10.65
C PHE A 10 11.97 -6.93 11.44
N ASN A 11 11.60 -6.87 12.73
CA ASN A 11 11.47 -8.08 13.54
C ASN A 11 10.04 -8.62 13.38
N PRO A 12 9.84 -9.91 13.03
CA PRO A 12 8.51 -10.52 12.91
C PRO A 12 7.65 -10.39 14.16
N GLU A 13 8.24 -10.28 15.34
CA GLU A 13 7.52 -10.05 16.59
C GLU A 13 6.77 -8.72 16.66
N TRP A 14 7.12 -7.77 15.79
CA TRP A 14 6.43 -6.48 15.68
C TRP A 14 5.20 -6.53 14.80
N PHE A 15 4.97 -7.65 14.08
CA PHE A 15 3.84 -7.78 13.17
C PHE A 15 2.54 -7.98 13.96
N GLU A 16 1.77 -6.92 14.09
CA GLU A 16 0.44 -6.97 14.67
C GLU A 16 -0.57 -7.45 13.64
N PHE A 17 -1.26 -8.54 13.93
CA PHE A 17 -2.25 -9.13 13.04
C PHE A 17 -3.65 -8.72 13.47
N TYR A 18 -4.48 -8.35 12.51
CA TYR A 18 -5.88 -8.06 12.74
C TYR A 18 -6.79 -9.17 12.22
N ASN A 19 -7.96 -9.30 12.86
CA ASN A 19 -9.04 -10.13 12.36
C ASN A 19 -9.99 -9.25 11.54
N GLU A 20 -10.15 -9.58 10.26
CA GLU A 20 -10.98 -8.80 9.33
C GLU A 20 -12.45 -8.75 9.75
N ALA A 21 -12.96 -9.83 10.40
CA ALA A 21 -14.33 -9.89 10.88
C ALA A 21 -14.63 -8.93 12.06
N GLU A 22 -13.60 -8.42 12.72
CA GLU A 22 -13.71 -7.50 13.87
C GLU A 22 -13.63 -6.03 13.45
N ILE A 23 -13.32 -5.75 12.17
CA ILE A 23 -13.13 -4.39 11.68
C ILE A 23 -14.24 -4.03 10.69
N ASP A 24 -15.02 -3.01 11.02
CA ASP A 24 -16.02 -2.45 10.10
C ASP A 24 -15.39 -1.46 9.12
N PHE A 25 -14.80 -1.98 8.04
CA PHE A 25 -14.25 -1.15 6.97
C PHE A 25 -15.30 -0.35 6.17
N LYS A 26 -16.61 -0.59 6.37
CA LYS A 26 -17.68 0.23 5.80
C LYS A 26 -17.81 1.58 6.53
N ASN A 27 -17.33 1.65 7.77
CA ASN A 27 -17.30 2.90 8.51
C ASN A 27 -16.56 3.99 7.71
N ARG A 28 -17.18 5.18 7.61
CA ARG A 28 -16.67 6.33 6.85
C ARG A 28 -15.39 6.93 7.42
N ASP A 29 -14.95 6.48 8.59
CA ASP A 29 -13.67 6.87 9.18
C ASP A 29 -12.48 6.13 8.56
N PHE A 30 -12.74 5.09 7.77
CA PHE A 30 -11.72 4.46 6.94
C PHE A 30 -11.60 5.14 5.58
N LEU A 31 -10.36 5.35 5.15
CA LEU A 31 -9.98 5.82 3.81
C LEU A 31 -9.08 4.78 3.18
N PHE A 32 -9.31 4.48 1.91
CA PHE A 32 -8.54 3.49 1.17
C PHE A 32 -7.45 4.16 0.34
N PHE A 33 -6.26 3.58 0.40
CA PHE A 33 -5.09 4.01 -0.35
C PHE A 33 -4.53 2.81 -1.10
N GLY A 34 -4.10 3.03 -2.32
CA GLY A 34 -3.43 2.01 -3.10
C GLY A 34 -2.07 2.49 -3.57
N PHE A 35 -1.18 1.57 -3.84
CA PHE A 35 0.11 1.85 -4.46
C PHE A 35 0.53 0.69 -5.34
N VAL A 36 1.12 1.00 -6.49
CA VAL A 36 1.70 -0.01 -7.37
C VAL A 36 3.20 0.22 -7.51
N ASP A 37 3.96 -0.85 -7.32
CA ASP A 37 5.33 -1.00 -7.78
C ASP A 37 5.29 -1.93 -9.01
N PRO A 38 5.35 -1.37 -10.23
CA PRO A 38 5.27 -2.18 -11.44
C PRO A 38 6.65 -2.75 -11.79
N SER A 39 6.79 -4.06 -11.83
CA SER A 39 7.94 -4.66 -12.49
C SER A 39 7.82 -4.49 -14.00
N LEU A 40 8.68 -3.68 -14.58
CA LEU A 40 8.73 -3.43 -16.03
C LEU A 40 9.71 -4.35 -16.77
N GLY A 41 10.13 -5.45 -16.17
CA GLY A 41 11.07 -6.40 -16.74
C GLY A 41 10.54 -7.04 -18.03
N LYS A 42 11.35 -6.98 -19.09
CA LYS A 42 11.02 -7.50 -20.43
C LYS A 42 11.21 -9.02 -20.58
N THR A 43 11.54 -9.74 -19.51
CA THR A 43 11.87 -11.17 -19.56
C THR A 43 10.91 -11.99 -18.71
N LYS A 44 10.81 -13.31 -19.02
CA LYS A 44 10.05 -14.29 -18.21
C LYS A 44 10.57 -14.43 -16.77
N HIS A 45 11.72 -13.83 -16.45
CA HIS A 45 12.34 -13.79 -15.13
C HIS A 45 12.25 -12.40 -14.50
N SER A 46 11.34 -11.51 -14.99
CA SER A 46 11.12 -10.20 -14.40
C SER A 46 10.72 -10.31 -12.92
N ASP A 47 11.08 -9.28 -12.15
CA ASP A 47 10.71 -9.14 -10.75
C ASP A 47 9.19 -9.13 -10.55
N PHE A 48 8.75 -9.22 -9.32
CA PHE A 48 7.33 -9.13 -9.01
C PHE A 48 6.82 -7.71 -9.22
N SER A 49 5.58 -7.59 -9.69
CA SER A 49 4.82 -6.35 -9.51
C SER A 49 4.00 -6.47 -8.23
N ALA A 50 3.95 -5.40 -7.46
CA ALA A 50 3.21 -5.36 -6.21
C ALA A 50 2.11 -4.29 -6.26
N ILE A 51 0.89 -4.67 -5.89
CA ILE A 51 -0.22 -3.73 -5.67
C ILE A 51 -0.64 -3.87 -4.21
N ILE A 52 -0.43 -2.82 -3.43
CA ILE A 52 -0.81 -2.78 -2.01
C ILE A 52 -2.05 -1.93 -1.83
N THR A 53 -2.98 -2.39 -1.02
CA THR A 53 -4.15 -1.65 -0.56
C THR A 53 -4.11 -1.49 0.95
N LEU A 54 -4.11 -0.24 1.43
CA LEU A 54 -4.22 0.11 2.85
C LEU A 54 -5.58 0.75 3.16
N ALA A 55 -6.20 0.34 4.26
CA ALA A 55 -7.26 1.11 4.90
C ALA A 55 -6.67 1.90 6.07
N LYS A 56 -6.78 3.22 6.04
CA LYS A 56 -6.36 4.10 7.13
C LYS A 56 -7.58 4.59 7.90
N HIS A 57 -7.59 4.35 9.20
CA HIS A 57 -8.56 4.95 10.10
C HIS A 57 -8.14 6.38 10.43
N LYS A 58 -8.91 7.38 9.97
CA LYS A 58 -8.51 8.80 10.03
C LYS A 58 -8.41 9.38 11.44
N VAL A 59 -9.11 8.80 12.43
CA VAL A 59 -9.08 9.27 13.82
C VAL A 59 -7.86 8.69 14.56
N SER A 60 -7.72 7.36 14.61
CA SER A 60 -6.60 6.70 15.32
C SER A 60 -5.29 6.77 14.56
N GLY A 61 -5.34 6.86 13.23
CA GLY A 61 -4.19 6.80 12.35
C GLY A 61 -3.69 5.38 12.06
N TYR A 62 -4.35 4.35 12.57
CA TYR A 62 -4.02 2.96 12.23
C TYR A 62 -4.20 2.68 10.74
N MET A 63 -3.31 1.90 10.19
CA MET A 63 -3.30 1.46 8.80
C MET A 63 -3.39 -0.06 8.75
N TYR A 64 -4.32 -0.58 7.98
CA TYR A 64 -4.58 -2.01 7.83
C TYR A 64 -4.20 -2.42 6.42
N VAL A 65 -3.32 -3.41 6.28
CA VAL A 65 -2.99 -4.00 4.98
C VAL A 65 -4.16 -4.88 4.57
N MET A 66 -5.05 -4.36 3.73
CA MET A 66 -6.24 -5.07 3.27
C MET A 66 -5.91 -6.05 2.15
N ASP A 67 -5.00 -5.66 1.27
CA ASP A 67 -4.56 -6.49 0.15
C ASP A 67 -3.08 -6.26 -0.13
N ALA A 68 -2.39 -7.34 -0.45
CA ALA A 68 -0.99 -7.37 -0.86
C ALA A 68 -0.83 -8.35 -2.02
N ASP A 69 -1.12 -7.83 -3.21
CA ASP A 69 -1.11 -8.59 -4.45
C ASP A 69 0.28 -8.47 -5.10
N ILE A 70 1.10 -9.47 -4.87
CA ILE A 70 2.50 -9.53 -5.30
C ILE A 70 2.66 -10.72 -6.25
N GLU A 71 2.74 -10.44 -7.54
CA GLU A 71 2.79 -11.46 -8.60
C GLU A 71 3.71 -11.04 -9.75
N ARG A 72 4.21 -12.04 -10.48
CA ARG A 72 4.81 -11.81 -11.79
C ARG A 72 3.70 -11.69 -12.82
N ARG A 73 3.58 -10.52 -13.44
CA ARG A 73 2.52 -10.24 -14.41
C ARG A 73 2.99 -9.33 -15.54
N HIS A 74 2.32 -9.44 -16.68
CA HIS A 74 2.55 -8.52 -17.79
C HIS A 74 2.00 -7.11 -17.42
N PRO A 75 2.65 -6.02 -17.88
CA PRO A 75 2.20 -4.65 -17.60
C PRO A 75 0.73 -4.38 -17.91
N ASP A 76 0.19 -4.92 -19.01
CA ASP A 76 -1.22 -4.75 -19.38
C ASP A 76 -2.18 -5.32 -18.32
N LYS A 77 -1.80 -6.41 -17.65
CA LYS A 77 -2.59 -7.01 -16.58
C LYS A 77 -2.62 -6.13 -15.35
N ILE A 78 -1.54 -5.39 -15.05
CA ILE A 78 -1.47 -4.50 -13.89
C ILE A 78 -2.62 -3.48 -13.92
N ILE A 79 -2.90 -2.88 -15.08
CA ILE A 79 -3.97 -1.90 -15.25
C ILE A 79 -5.33 -2.52 -14.92
N GLY A 80 -5.61 -3.71 -15.47
CA GLY A 80 -6.85 -4.44 -15.19
C GLY A 80 -7.01 -4.74 -13.70
N ASP A 81 -5.95 -5.23 -13.06
CA ASP A 81 -5.94 -5.60 -11.64
C ASP A 81 -6.18 -4.37 -10.74
N ILE A 82 -5.59 -3.20 -11.05
CA ILE A 82 -5.83 -1.95 -10.33
C ILE A 82 -7.31 -1.54 -10.42
N LEU A 83 -7.89 -1.59 -11.63
CA LEU A 83 -9.30 -1.23 -11.83
C LEU A 83 -10.27 -2.20 -11.15
N GLU A 84 -9.95 -3.49 -11.13
CA GLU A 84 -10.77 -4.49 -10.42
C GLU A 84 -10.72 -4.25 -8.90
N LYS A 85 -9.57 -3.87 -8.33
CA LYS A 85 -9.46 -3.49 -6.91
C LYS A 85 -10.29 -2.24 -6.59
N GLU A 86 -10.27 -1.23 -7.45
CA GLU A 86 -11.12 -0.04 -7.30
C GLU A 86 -12.61 -0.40 -7.33
N LYS A 87 -13.04 -1.25 -8.28
CA LYS A 87 -14.43 -1.73 -8.35
C LYS A 87 -14.82 -2.53 -7.12
N MET A 88 -13.94 -3.41 -6.65
CA MET A 88 -14.16 -4.21 -5.44
C MET A 88 -14.38 -3.31 -4.22
N LEU A 89 -13.51 -2.30 -4.02
CA LEU A 89 -13.67 -1.35 -2.91
C LEU A 89 -15.02 -0.62 -2.97
N ARG A 90 -15.43 -0.16 -4.15
CA ARG A 90 -16.73 0.52 -4.35
C ARG A 90 -17.90 -0.41 -4.07
N ARG A 91 -17.83 -1.65 -4.55
CA ARG A 91 -18.90 -2.66 -4.36
C ARG A 91 -19.03 -3.03 -2.88
N ASP A 92 -17.91 -3.32 -2.20
CA ASP A 92 -17.91 -3.93 -0.88
C ASP A 92 -18.01 -2.89 0.25
N TYR A 93 -17.44 -1.68 0.03
CA TYR A 93 -17.35 -0.62 1.04
C TYR A 93 -18.03 0.70 0.62
N GLY A 94 -18.63 0.75 -0.56
CA GLY A 94 -19.37 1.93 -1.07
C GLY A 94 -18.48 3.09 -1.51
N ARG A 95 -17.15 2.94 -1.54
CA ARG A 95 -16.18 3.95 -1.97
C ARG A 95 -14.88 3.31 -2.44
N GLY A 96 -14.23 3.94 -3.40
CA GLY A 96 -12.95 3.51 -3.95
C GLY A 96 -11.74 4.14 -3.23
N TYR A 97 -10.61 4.10 -3.90
CA TYR A 97 -9.39 4.71 -3.40
C TYR A 97 -9.55 6.21 -3.19
N LYS A 98 -9.10 6.71 -2.04
CA LYS A 98 -8.92 8.14 -1.79
C LYS A 98 -7.76 8.71 -2.58
N LYS A 99 -6.69 7.91 -2.70
CA LYS A 99 -5.52 8.14 -3.55
C LYS A 99 -4.93 6.80 -3.97
N PHE A 100 -4.41 6.77 -5.19
CA PHE A 100 -3.65 5.65 -5.71
C PHE A 100 -2.29 6.16 -6.20
N GLY A 101 -1.21 5.64 -5.64
CA GLY A 101 0.15 6.09 -5.93
C GLY A 101 0.92 5.13 -6.82
N ALA A 102 1.92 5.68 -7.48
CA ALA A 102 2.95 4.94 -8.17
C ALA A 102 4.25 5.74 -8.20
N GLU A 103 5.38 5.04 -8.30
CA GLU A 103 6.67 5.69 -8.41
C GLU A 103 6.81 6.42 -9.76
N THR A 104 7.29 7.67 -9.72
CA THR A 104 7.38 8.53 -10.91
C THR A 104 8.29 7.97 -12.00
N VAL A 105 9.42 7.35 -11.63
CA VAL A 105 10.42 6.86 -12.60
C VAL A 105 9.94 5.63 -13.35
N GLN A 106 9.22 4.72 -12.67
CA GLN A 106 8.70 3.48 -13.24
C GLN A 106 7.29 3.66 -13.82
N PHE A 107 6.54 4.64 -13.33
CA PHE A 107 5.21 5.00 -13.79
C PHE A 107 5.25 5.95 -14.99
N GLN A 108 6.24 5.77 -15.85
CA GLN A 108 6.40 6.62 -17.02
C GLN A 108 5.09 6.73 -17.78
N TRP A 109 4.91 7.89 -18.39
CA TRP A 109 3.72 8.38 -19.09
C TRP A 109 2.80 7.30 -19.73
N PHE A 110 3.35 6.17 -20.16
CA PHE A 110 2.60 5.07 -20.77
C PHE A 110 1.60 4.43 -19.80
N LEU A 111 2.06 3.98 -18.61
CA LEU A 111 1.17 3.32 -17.65
C LEU A 111 0.13 4.31 -17.10
N LYS A 112 0.53 5.56 -16.87
CA LYS A 112 -0.38 6.63 -16.43
C LYS A 112 -1.45 6.93 -17.48
N GLU A 113 -1.06 7.09 -18.75
CA GLU A 113 -2.01 7.31 -19.84
C GLU A 113 -2.95 6.12 -20.04
N GLU A 114 -2.42 4.90 -20.10
CA GLU A 114 -3.22 3.70 -20.27
C GLU A 114 -4.17 3.45 -19.08
N LEU A 115 -3.72 3.69 -17.86
CA LEU A 115 -4.57 3.60 -16.68
C LEU A 115 -5.67 4.67 -16.71
N ALA A 116 -5.36 5.91 -17.10
CA ALA A 116 -6.36 6.97 -17.23
C ALA A 116 -7.39 6.65 -18.32
N LYS A 117 -6.95 6.16 -19.49
CA LYS A 117 -7.84 5.73 -20.59
C LYS A 117 -8.75 4.57 -20.16
N ALA A 118 -8.17 3.54 -19.54
CA ALA A 118 -8.90 2.38 -19.09
C ALA A 118 -9.90 2.73 -17.96
N SER A 119 -9.52 3.62 -17.05
CA SER A 119 -10.38 4.15 -15.99
C SER A 119 -11.57 4.91 -16.57
N ALA A 120 -11.33 5.83 -17.53
CA ALA A 120 -12.38 6.58 -18.21
C ALA A 120 -13.34 5.65 -18.96
N LYS A 121 -12.81 4.67 -19.71
CA LYS A 121 -13.61 3.65 -20.42
C LYS A 121 -14.49 2.82 -19.47
N ALA A 122 -13.98 2.54 -18.28
CA ALA A 122 -14.70 1.80 -17.24
C ALA A 122 -15.71 2.68 -16.46
N GLY A 123 -15.76 4.00 -16.72
CA GLY A 123 -16.59 4.93 -15.98
C GLY A 123 -16.14 5.10 -14.51
N LEU A 124 -14.85 4.87 -14.24
CA LEU A 124 -14.26 4.98 -12.92
C LEU A 124 -13.36 6.21 -12.85
N TYR A 125 -13.39 6.89 -11.71
CA TYR A 125 -12.40 7.91 -11.38
C TYR A 125 -11.39 7.32 -10.40
N LEU A 126 -10.13 7.20 -10.84
CA LEU A 126 -9.02 6.76 -10.01
C LEU A 126 -8.11 7.95 -9.71
N PRO A 127 -8.02 8.42 -8.46
CA PRO A 127 -7.21 9.58 -8.08
C PRO A 127 -5.73 9.20 -8.01
N ILE A 128 -5.03 9.29 -9.14
CA ILE A 128 -3.63 8.89 -9.28
C ILE A 128 -2.71 9.98 -8.74
N GLU A 129 -1.76 9.61 -7.88
CA GLU A 129 -0.69 10.47 -7.37
C GLU A 129 0.67 9.87 -7.75
N GLU A 130 1.50 10.66 -8.42
CA GLU A 130 2.89 10.32 -8.67
C GLU A 130 3.71 10.58 -7.41
N VAL A 131 4.50 9.61 -6.99
CA VAL A 131 5.37 9.73 -5.81
C VAL A 131 6.81 9.74 -6.26
N PRO A 132 7.47 10.91 -6.27
CA PRO A 132 8.89 10.98 -6.60
C PRO A 132 9.70 10.30 -5.51
N GLN A 133 10.59 9.41 -5.92
CA GLN A 133 11.54 8.77 -5.03
C GLN A 133 12.90 9.48 -5.17
N THR A 134 13.22 10.30 -4.17
CA THR A 134 14.43 11.14 -4.18
C THR A 134 15.53 10.63 -3.25
N SER A 135 15.22 9.62 -2.42
CA SER A 135 16.14 9.06 -1.44
C SER A 135 16.39 7.58 -1.67
N ASP A 136 17.44 7.07 -1.06
CA ASP A 136 17.77 5.66 -1.08
C ASP A 136 16.61 4.78 -0.62
N LYS A 137 16.39 3.66 -1.30
CA LYS A 137 15.28 2.73 -1.07
C LYS A 137 15.29 2.17 0.36
N THR A 138 16.45 1.71 0.81
CA THR A 138 16.60 1.11 2.15
C THR A 138 16.29 2.15 3.22
N MET A 139 16.79 3.37 3.07
CA MET A 139 16.50 4.46 4.01
C MET A 139 15.01 4.81 4.05
N ARG A 140 14.34 4.85 2.90
CA ARG A 140 12.89 5.10 2.83
C ARG A 140 12.11 4.02 3.58
N ILE A 141 12.38 2.74 3.27
CA ILE A 141 11.73 1.61 3.91
C ILE A 141 12.00 1.59 5.42
N GLN A 142 13.22 1.92 5.85
CA GLN A 142 13.57 2.01 7.26
C GLN A 142 12.70 3.03 8.01
N THR A 143 12.22 4.09 7.36
CA THR A 143 11.29 5.06 8.00
C THR A 143 9.95 4.44 8.40
N MET A 144 9.62 3.27 7.86
CA MET A 144 8.41 2.52 8.21
C MET A 144 8.56 1.73 9.53
N GLN A 145 9.79 1.46 9.96
CA GLN A 145 10.09 0.64 11.15
C GLN A 145 9.33 1.09 12.40
N PRO A 146 9.28 2.40 12.76
CA PRO A 146 8.53 2.83 13.94
C PRO A 146 7.02 2.55 13.85
N ASP A 147 6.43 2.64 12.65
CA ASP A 147 5.00 2.37 12.47
C ASP A 147 4.68 0.88 12.60
N VAL A 148 5.58 0.00 12.17
CA VAL A 148 5.47 -1.45 12.36
C VAL A 148 5.68 -1.80 13.83
N LYS A 149 6.77 -1.34 14.43
CA LYS A 149 7.14 -1.63 15.82
C LYS A 149 6.08 -1.15 16.83
N ASN A 150 5.44 -0.02 16.58
CA ASN A 150 4.41 0.55 17.44
C ASN A 150 2.99 0.15 17.00
N HIS A 151 2.86 -0.86 16.15
CA HIS A 151 1.59 -1.45 15.73
C HIS A 151 0.62 -0.46 15.02
N TYR A 152 1.17 0.60 14.40
CA TYR A 152 0.36 1.50 13.56
C TYR A 152 0.04 0.90 12.20
N ILE A 153 0.85 -0.05 11.71
CA ILE A 153 0.55 -0.88 10.55
C ILE A 153 0.11 -2.25 11.05
N LYS A 154 -1.09 -2.66 10.67
CA LYS A 154 -1.67 -3.95 11.02
C LYS A 154 -1.73 -4.84 9.79
N PHE A 155 -1.29 -6.08 9.96
CA PHE A 155 -1.14 -7.05 8.89
C PHE A 155 -2.27 -8.09 8.89
N ASN A 156 -2.43 -8.77 7.75
CA ASN A 156 -3.27 -9.97 7.67
C ASN A 156 -2.38 -11.18 7.37
N LYS A 157 -2.56 -12.28 8.11
CA LYS A 157 -1.76 -13.51 7.97
C LYS A 157 -1.85 -14.15 6.59
N ARG A 158 -2.89 -13.83 5.79
CA ARG A 158 -3.04 -14.32 4.42
C ARG A 158 -1.97 -13.76 3.46
N HIS A 159 -1.39 -12.60 3.75
CA HIS A 159 -0.41 -11.93 2.90
C HIS A 159 1.01 -12.49 3.11
N LYS A 160 1.15 -13.79 2.98
CA LYS A 160 2.40 -14.52 3.32
C LYS A 160 3.62 -13.97 2.58
N ARG A 161 3.48 -13.66 1.27
CA ARG A 161 4.61 -13.14 0.46
C ARG A 161 5.08 -11.77 0.93
N LEU A 162 4.16 -10.87 1.29
CA LEU A 162 4.54 -9.58 1.87
C LEU A 162 5.26 -9.76 3.22
N LEU A 163 4.72 -10.61 4.10
CA LEU A 163 5.31 -10.86 5.41
C LEU A 163 6.71 -11.45 5.29
N GLU A 164 6.92 -12.40 4.36
CA GLU A 164 8.23 -12.99 4.07
C GLU A 164 9.22 -11.93 3.54
N GLN A 165 8.79 -11.07 2.61
CA GLN A 165 9.65 -9.99 2.11
C GLN A 165 9.99 -9.00 3.22
N MET A 166 9.04 -8.65 4.10
CA MET A 166 9.28 -7.79 5.25
C MET A 166 10.29 -8.39 6.24
N GLU A 167 10.11 -9.67 6.59
CA GLU A 167 10.98 -10.40 7.52
C GLU A 167 12.43 -10.43 7.05
N HIS A 168 12.65 -10.57 5.74
CA HIS A 168 13.97 -10.73 5.17
C HIS A 168 14.60 -9.41 4.65
N PHE A 169 13.88 -8.30 4.70
CA PHE A 169 14.39 -7.03 4.17
C PHE A 169 15.53 -6.44 5.04
N PRO A 170 16.67 -5.99 4.48
CA PRO A 170 16.98 -5.83 3.05
C PRO A 170 17.69 -7.04 2.42
N MET A 171 17.87 -8.13 3.14
CA MET A 171 18.69 -9.28 2.72
C MET A 171 17.95 -10.25 1.79
N GLY A 172 16.64 -10.10 1.66
CA GLY A 172 15.80 -10.94 0.81
C GLY A 172 16.06 -10.74 -0.70
N ALA A 173 15.73 -11.76 -1.50
CA ALA A 173 15.86 -11.71 -2.96
C ALA A 173 14.84 -10.77 -3.63
N HIS A 174 13.73 -10.49 -2.97
CA HIS A 174 12.64 -9.67 -3.47
C HIS A 174 12.14 -8.74 -2.37
N ASP A 175 11.81 -7.51 -2.75
CA ASP A 175 11.35 -6.46 -1.84
C ASP A 175 10.23 -5.58 -2.43
N ASP A 176 9.69 -5.97 -3.61
CA ASP A 176 8.67 -5.22 -4.35
C ASP A 176 7.44 -4.90 -3.50
N GLY A 177 7.00 -5.88 -2.67
CA GLY A 177 5.87 -5.69 -1.75
C GLY A 177 6.18 -4.72 -0.62
N VAL A 178 7.41 -4.74 -0.11
CA VAL A 178 7.86 -3.84 0.97
C VAL A 178 7.95 -2.40 0.45
N ASP A 179 8.49 -2.22 -0.76
CA ASP A 179 8.59 -0.92 -1.42
C ASP A 179 7.20 -0.34 -1.74
N ALA A 180 6.31 -1.15 -2.29
CA ALA A 180 4.93 -0.76 -2.53
C ALA A 180 4.18 -0.42 -1.23
N LEU A 181 4.42 -1.15 -0.13
CA LEU A 181 3.84 -0.85 1.18
C LEU A 181 4.34 0.49 1.72
N GLU A 182 5.64 0.77 1.60
CA GLU A 182 6.22 2.06 2.00
C GLU A 182 5.60 3.21 1.20
N GLY A 183 5.50 3.08 -0.13
CA GLY A 183 4.87 4.07 -0.99
C GLY A 183 3.40 4.31 -0.61
N CYS A 184 2.63 3.25 -0.36
CA CYS A 184 1.24 3.33 0.07
C CYS A 184 1.09 4.02 1.43
N ARG A 185 1.94 3.66 2.41
CA ARG A 185 2.00 4.30 3.72
C ARG A 185 2.31 5.79 3.58
N THR A 186 3.26 6.15 2.74
CA THR A 186 3.68 7.54 2.55
C THR A 186 2.52 8.41 2.05
N ILE A 187 1.78 7.99 1.03
CA ILE A 187 0.60 8.74 0.56
C ILE A 187 -0.51 8.77 1.59
N ALA A 188 -0.72 7.69 2.35
CA ALA A 188 -1.70 7.64 3.42
C ALA A 188 -1.35 8.60 4.57
N LYS A 189 -0.06 8.76 4.90
CA LYS A 189 0.40 9.68 5.97
C LYS A 189 0.32 11.16 5.60
N LYS A 190 0.44 11.52 4.34
CA LYS A 190 0.25 12.91 3.89
C LYS A 190 -1.15 13.46 4.21
N MET A 191 -2.15 12.60 4.39
CA MET A 191 -3.46 13.00 4.91
C MET A 191 -3.35 13.31 6.40
N LYS A 192 -3.46 14.59 6.76
CA LYS A 192 -3.47 15.05 8.16
C LYS A 192 -4.57 14.35 8.95
N ARG A 193 -4.28 14.00 10.22
CA ARG A 193 -5.32 13.53 11.16
C ARG A 193 -6.35 14.65 11.33
N PHE A 194 -7.63 14.33 11.21
CA PHE A 194 -8.66 15.26 11.65
C PHE A 194 -8.59 15.31 13.17
N ARG A 195 -8.26 16.49 13.72
CA ARG A 195 -8.51 16.75 15.14
C ARG A 195 -10.03 16.87 15.29
N VAL A 196 -10.64 15.93 15.99
CA VAL A 196 -11.98 16.12 16.52
C VAL A 196 -11.85 17.25 17.55
N LEU A 197 -12.31 18.44 17.20
CA LEU A 197 -12.44 19.52 18.17
C LEU A 197 -13.55 19.06 19.14
N ASP A 198 -13.15 18.79 20.37
CA ASP A 198 -14.09 18.50 21.45
C ASP A 198 -14.97 19.73 21.66
N LYS A 199 -16.27 19.62 21.30
CA LYS A 199 -17.26 20.71 21.47
C LYS A 199 -17.36 21.20 22.91
N GLY A 200 -16.86 20.43 23.89
CA GLY A 200 -16.84 20.81 25.29
C GLY A 200 -15.82 21.92 25.66
N LYS A 201 -14.91 22.29 24.72
CA LYS A 201 -13.94 23.40 24.94
C LYS A 201 -14.31 24.71 24.22
N LEU A 202 -15.35 24.71 23.41
CA LEU A 202 -15.95 25.91 22.87
C LEU A 202 -17.11 26.28 23.79
N GLY A 203 -16.82 27.05 24.86
CA GLY A 203 -17.86 27.57 25.76
C GLY A 203 -18.93 28.32 24.96
N LEU A 204 -19.98 27.65 24.57
CA LEU A 204 -21.28 28.07 24.12
C LEU A 204 -22.33 27.25 24.87
#